data_1e5b040b32837b13c81486b80651d960
#
_entry.id   1e5b040b32837b13c81486b80651d960
#
_cell.length_a   1.000
_cell.length_b   1.000
_cell.length_c   1.000
_cell.angle_alpha   90.00
_cell.angle_beta   90.00
_cell.angle_gamma   90.00
#
_symmetry.space_group_name_H-M   'P 1'
#
loop_
_entity.id
_entity.type
_entity.pdbx_description
1 polymer ?
#
loop_
_entity_poly.entity_id
_entity_poly.type
_entity_poly.pdbx_seq_one_letter_code
_entity_poly.pdbx_strand_id
1 'polypeptide(L)'
;MALRSISNFQKSLPNTGDDSLYANIRKWTRGNSLGWVFDNPQDKIDFSGANIIGFDYTDVIENPQVRDPVIGYLIHRMEELIDGRRFIYIMDEFWKILDGEGGLKEFAKKQTKNHP
;
A
#
# COMPACT_ATOMS: atom_id res chain seq x y z
N MET A 1 -0.88 11.15 22.56
CA MET A 1 -1.43 10.37 21.43
C MET A 1 -0.40 9.35 20.97
N ALA A 2 -0.70 8.09 21.05
CA ALA A 2 0.23 7.06 20.59
C ALA A 2 0.41 7.17 19.06
N LEU A 3 1.66 7.13 18.61
CA LEU A 3 1.98 7.10 17.19
C LEU A 3 1.35 5.87 16.52
N ARG A 4 0.59 6.07 15.49
CA ARG A 4 0.09 4.99 14.63
C ARG A 4 1.22 4.49 13.77
N SER A 5 1.86 3.43 14.20
CA SER A 5 2.94 2.76 13.49
C SER A 5 2.74 1.25 13.52
N ILE A 6 3.37 0.56 12.58
CA ILE A 6 3.32 -0.91 12.54
C ILE A 6 3.97 -1.51 13.78
N SER A 7 5.07 -0.93 14.26
CA SER A 7 5.72 -1.36 15.50
C SER A 7 4.78 -1.26 16.72
N ASN A 8 4.03 -0.17 16.84
CA ASN A 8 3.08 -0.02 17.94
C ASN A 8 1.88 -0.96 17.79
N PHE A 9 1.42 -1.17 16.57
CA PHE A 9 0.37 -2.15 16.30
C PHE A 9 0.82 -3.57 16.68
N GLN A 10 2.04 -3.98 16.31
CA GLN A 10 2.59 -5.28 16.68
C GLN A 10 2.60 -5.48 18.20
N LYS A 11 3.01 -4.46 18.97
CA LYS A 11 3.05 -4.54 20.44
C LYS A 11 1.67 -4.78 21.07
N SER A 12 0.60 -4.40 20.40
CA SER A 12 -0.77 -4.62 20.85
C SER A 12 -1.30 -6.03 20.56
N LEU A 13 -0.59 -6.80 19.75
CA LEU A 13 -1.00 -8.13 19.34
C LEU A 13 -0.49 -9.21 20.32
N PRO A 14 -1.25 -10.30 20.57
CA PRO A 14 -0.76 -11.42 21.34
C PRO A 14 0.30 -12.20 20.55
N ASN A 15 1.41 -12.53 21.21
CA ASN A 15 2.43 -13.41 20.67
C ASN A 15 2.07 -14.87 20.98
N THR A 16 1.38 -15.52 20.04
CA THR A 16 0.85 -16.89 20.22
C THR A 16 1.64 -17.95 19.45
N GLY A 17 2.82 -17.62 18.94
CA GLY A 17 3.70 -18.55 18.23
C GLY A 17 4.13 -18.05 16.86
N ASP A 18 4.87 -18.87 16.12
CA ASP A 18 5.51 -18.49 14.86
C ASP A 18 4.52 -18.21 13.73
N ASP A 19 3.31 -18.75 13.80
CA ASP A 19 2.24 -18.53 12.81
C ASP A 19 1.28 -17.38 13.22
N SER A 20 1.55 -16.72 14.34
CA SER A 20 0.71 -15.61 14.81
C SER A 20 0.84 -14.37 13.91
N LEU A 21 -0.19 -13.52 13.95
CA LEU A 21 -0.12 -12.22 13.29
C LEU A 21 1.05 -11.37 13.82
N TYR A 22 1.33 -11.48 15.14
CA TYR A 22 2.49 -10.84 15.76
C TYR A 22 3.80 -11.24 15.08
N ALA A 23 4.04 -12.53 14.88
CA ALA A 23 5.24 -13.04 14.23
C ALA A 23 5.31 -12.65 12.74
N ASN A 24 4.20 -12.75 12.02
CA ASN A 24 4.14 -12.44 10.58
C ASN A 24 4.32 -10.97 10.26
N ILE A 25 3.85 -10.06 11.11
CA ILE A 25 4.01 -8.63 10.90
C ILE A 25 5.39 -8.11 11.27
N ARG A 26 6.20 -8.89 12.00
CA ARG A 26 7.51 -8.49 12.50
C ARG A 26 8.44 -7.97 11.39
N LYS A 27 8.44 -8.60 10.22
CA LYS A 27 9.28 -8.20 9.09
C LYS A 27 8.99 -6.77 8.59
N TRP A 28 7.79 -6.25 8.87
CA TRP A 28 7.34 -4.91 8.49
C TRP A 28 7.64 -3.85 9.55
N THR A 29 8.20 -4.22 10.69
CA THR A 29 8.54 -3.29 11.77
C THR A 29 9.95 -2.72 11.58
N ARG A 30 10.18 -1.53 12.13
CA ARG A 30 11.45 -0.82 12.03
C ARG A 30 12.62 -1.70 12.50
N GLY A 31 13.72 -1.68 11.75
CA GLY A 31 14.90 -2.49 12.00
C GLY A 31 14.85 -3.88 11.39
N ASN A 32 13.74 -4.30 10.81
CA ASN A 32 13.60 -5.55 10.08
C ASN A 32 13.56 -5.31 8.56
N SER A 33 13.56 -6.39 7.78
CA SER A 33 13.81 -6.35 6.32
C SER A 33 12.85 -5.44 5.53
N LEU A 34 11.59 -5.33 5.92
CA LEU A 34 10.58 -4.51 5.26
C LEU A 34 10.10 -3.32 6.10
N GLY A 35 10.77 -3.03 7.22
CA GLY A 35 10.37 -1.94 8.11
C GLY A 35 10.48 -0.56 7.49
N TRP A 36 11.31 -0.40 6.47
CA TRP A 36 11.47 0.85 5.73
C TRP A 36 10.23 1.23 4.91
N VAL A 37 9.37 0.27 4.59
CA VAL A 37 8.23 0.48 3.69
C VAL A 37 7.13 1.31 4.36
N PHE A 38 6.63 0.88 5.51
CA PHE A 38 5.47 1.50 6.15
C PHE A 38 5.69 1.94 7.59
N ASP A 39 6.73 1.43 8.27
CA ASP A 39 6.95 1.74 9.68
C ASP A 39 7.69 3.06 9.88
N ASN A 40 7.06 4.12 9.41
CA ASN A 40 7.56 5.49 9.49
C ASN A 40 6.79 6.30 10.52
N PRO A 41 7.44 7.27 11.18
CA PRO A 41 6.77 8.09 12.20
C PRO A 41 5.70 9.02 11.64
N GLN A 42 5.78 9.33 10.36
CA GLN A 42 4.86 10.22 9.66
C GLN A 42 4.57 9.73 8.25
N ASP A 43 3.31 9.85 7.83
CA ASP A 43 2.95 9.74 6.43
C ASP A 43 3.27 11.06 5.73
N LYS A 44 4.22 11.01 4.79
CA LYS A 44 4.66 12.19 4.02
C LYS A 44 3.93 12.34 2.69
N ILE A 45 3.03 11.43 2.37
CA ILE A 45 2.24 11.52 1.16
C ILE A 45 1.16 12.59 1.35
N ASP A 46 1.32 13.69 0.67
CA ASP A 46 0.38 14.81 0.65
C ASP A 46 0.01 15.14 -0.80
N PHE A 47 -1.26 14.97 -1.12
CA PHE A 47 -1.81 15.26 -2.45
C PHE A 47 -2.49 16.62 -2.52
N SER A 48 -2.50 17.39 -1.44
CA SER A 48 -3.19 18.67 -1.39
C SER A 48 -2.57 19.67 -2.37
N GLY A 49 -3.41 20.35 -3.12
CA GLY A 49 -3.00 21.41 -4.05
C GLY A 49 -2.33 20.94 -5.35
N ALA A 50 -2.22 19.64 -5.60
CA ALA A 50 -1.64 19.11 -6.82
C ALA A 50 -2.75 18.73 -7.83
N ASN A 51 -2.56 19.15 -9.10
CA ASN A 51 -3.43 18.75 -10.20
C ASN A 51 -2.94 17.49 -10.92
N ILE A 52 -1.64 17.23 -10.86
CA ILE A 52 -0.98 16.05 -11.42
C ILE A 52 -0.10 15.45 -10.33
N ILE A 53 -0.28 14.17 -10.08
CA ILE A 53 0.48 13.40 -9.09
C ILE A 53 1.06 12.19 -9.80
N GLY A 54 2.36 12.00 -9.67
CA GLY A 54 3.05 10.85 -10.24
C GLY A 54 3.83 10.09 -9.19
N PHE A 55 3.84 8.76 -9.30
CA PHE A 55 4.66 7.87 -8.50
C PHE A 55 5.59 7.07 -9.40
N ASP A 56 6.88 7.13 -9.12
CA ASP A 56 7.82 6.18 -9.67
C ASP A 56 7.82 4.93 -8.78
N TYR A 57 7.33 3.84 -9.30
CA TYR A 57 7.27 2.57 -8.58
C TYR A 57 8.18 1.47 -9.18
N THR A 58 9.18 1.88 -9.94
CA THR A 58 10.11 0.95 -10.60
C THR A 58 10.71 -0.05 -9.62
N ASP A 59 11.25 0.44 -8.51
CA ASP A 59 11.87 -0.41 -7.48
C ASP A 59 10.85 -1.29 -6.73
N VAL A 60 9.62 -0.80 -6.61
CA VAL A 60 8.54 -1.51 -5.94
C VAL A 60 8.00 -2.66 -6.79
N ILE A 61 7.84 -2.43 -8.10
CA ILE A 61 7.23 -3.42 -9.00
C ILE A 61 8.09 -4.67 -9.17
N GLU A 62 9.40 -4.53 -9.02
CA GLU A 62 10.36 -5.64 -9.11
C GLU A 62 10.39 -6.50 -7.83
N ASN A 63 9.81 -6.04 -6.73
CA ASN A 63 9.77 -6.77 -5.47
C ASN A 63 8.33 -7.22 -5.16
N PRO A 64 7.98 -8.51 -5.40
CA PRO A 64 6.60 -8.99 -5.20
C PRO A 64 6.07 -8.86 -3.77
N GLN A 65 6.93 -8.92 -2.76
CA GLN A 65 6.52 -8.78 -1.36
C GLN A 65 6.07 -7.36 -1.02
N VAL A 66 6.67 -6.37 -1.65
CA VAL A 66 6.43 -4.94 -1.39
C VAL A 66 5.40 -4.38 -2.39
N ARG A 67 5.39 -4.88 -3.61
CA ARG A 67 4.56 -4.38 -4.71
C ARG A 67 3.09 -4.26 -4.35
N ASP A 68 2.46 -5.36 -3.98
CA ASP A 68 1.02 -5.40 -3.74
C ASP A 68 0.59 -4.52 -2.57
N PRO A 69 1.25 -4.57 -1.39
CA PRO A 69 0.94 -3.68 -0.29
C PRO A 69 1.14 -2.20 -0.60
N VAL A 70 2.23 -1.83 -1.28
CA VAL A 70 2.52 -0.43 -1.60
C VAL A 70 1.53 0.12 -2.61
N ILE A 71 1.27 -0.60 -3.70
CA ILE A 71 0.31 -0.16 -4.72
C ILE A 71 -1.09 -0.09 -4.13
N GLY A 72 -1.50 -1.07 -3.31
CA GLY A 72 -2.78 -1.05 -2.61
C GLY A 72 -2.92 0.18 -1.71
N TYR A 73 -1.87 0.54 -1.00
CA TYR A 73 -1.86 1.74 -0.17
C TYR A 73 -1.96 3.03 -0.99
N LEU A 74 -1.22 3.14 -2.08
CA LEU A 74 -1.29 4.31 -2.97
C LEU A 74 -2.68 4.48 -3.58
N ILE A 75 -3.28 3.39 -4.03
CA ILE A 75 -4.64 3.41 -4.56
C ILE A 75 -5.65 3.87 -3.49
N HIS A 76 -5.54 3.34 -2.27
CA HIS A 76 -6.38 3.76 -1.16
C HIS A 76 -6.27 5.26 -0.88
N ARG A 77 -5.05 5.80 -0.86
CA ARG A 77 -4.82 7.23 -0.69
C ARG A 77 -5.39 8.07 -1.84
N MET A 78 -5.29 7.57 -3.07
CA MET A 78 -5.88 8.24 -4.23
C MET A 78 -7.42 8.20 -4.21
N GLU A 79 -8.02 7.11 -3.76
CA GLU A 79 -9.48 7.02 -3.61
C GLU A 79 -10.04 8.05 -2.62
N GLU A 80 -9.30 8.41 -1.58
CA GLU A 80 -9.70 9.46 -0.63
C GLU A 80 -9.84 10.85 -1.30
N LEU A 81 -9.21 11.06 -2.45
CA LEU A 81 -9.30 12.32 -3.21
C LEU A 81 -10.49 12.40 -4.13
N ILE A 82 -11.20 11.30 -4.34
CA ILE A 82 -12.36 11.25 -5.24
C ILE A 82 -13.54 11.91 -4.53
N ASP A 83 -13.85 13.12 -4.94
CA ASP A 83 -14.90 13.98 -4.37
C ASP A 83 -16.02 14.32 -5.38
N GLY A 84 -16.15 13.52 -6.44
CA GLY A 84 -17.09 13.76 -7.55
C GLY A 84 -16.47 14.53 -8.73
N ARG A 85 -15.25 15.03 -8.61
CA ARG A 85 -14.53 15.64 -9.74
C ARG A 85 -14.04 14.57 -10.72
N ARG A 86 -13.78 14.97 -11.94
CA ARG A 86 -13.18 14.08 -12.95
C ARG A 86 -11.76 13.71 -12.51
N PHE A 87 -11.47 12.42 -12.56
CA PHE A 87 -10.18 11.88 -12.17
C PHE A 87 -9.69 10.88 -13.24
N ILE A 88 -8.41 10.96 -13.59
CA ILE A 88 -7.79 10.06 -14.56
C ILE A 88 -6.65 9.33 -13.88
N TYR A 89 -6.73 7.99 -13.89
CA TYR A 89 -5.63 7.12 -13.48
C TYR A 89 -4.87 6.68 -14.73
N ILE A 90 -3.56 6.90 -14.70
CA ILE A 90 -2.66 6.35 -15.72
C ILE A 90 -1.71 5.41 -14.99
N MET A 91 -1.81 4.12 -15.30
CA MET A 91 -0.94 3.09 -14.72
C MET A 91 -0.11 2.47 -15.83
N ASP A 92 1.17 2.79 -15.84
CA ASP A 92 2.12 2.14 -16.74
C ASP A 92 2.45 0.74 -16.22
N GLU A 93 2.78 -0.17 -17.12
CA GLU A 93 3.10 -1.58 -16.79
C GLU A 93 2.04 -2.30 -15.92
N PHE A 94 0.78 -1.89 -16.04
CA PHE A 94 -0.33 -2.44 -15.25
C PHE A 94 -0.47 -3.98 -15.36
N TRP A 95 -0.06 -4.55 -16.46
CA TRP A 95 -0.04 -6.01 -16.66
C TRP A 95 0.82 -6.74 -15.64
N LYS A 96 1.92 -6.15 -15.17
CA LYS A 96 2.76 -6.73 -14.11
C LYS A 96 2.01 -6.85 -12.78
N ILE A 97 1.11 -5.93 -12.50
CA ILE A 97 0.24 -5.96 -11.32
C ILE A 97 -0.82 -7.05 -11.47
N LEU A 98 -1.35 -7.24 -12.67
CA LEU A 98 -2.37 -8.24 -12.95
C LEU A 98 -1.84 -9.68 -12.92
N ASP A 99 -0.57 -9.89 -13.23
CA ASP A 99 0.06 -11.21 -13.19
C ASP A 99 0.33 -11.73 -11.77
N GLY A 100 0.23 -10.85 -10.75
CA GLY A 100 0.35 -11.23 -9.36
C GLY A 100 -0.84 -12.05 -8.85
N GLU A 101 -0.57 -13.02 -7.98
CA GLU A 101 -1.60 -13.69 -7.19
C GLU A 101 -1.95 -12.81 -5.98
N GLY A 102 -3.03 -12.08 -6.04
CA GLY A 102 -3.41 -11.26 -4.89
C GLY A 102 -4.60 -10.34 -5.11
N GLY A 103 -4.99 -9.65 -4.05
CA GLY A 103 -6.14 -8.76 -4.01
C GLY A 103 -6.11 -7.60 -4.99
N LEU A 104 -4.94 -7.20 -5.48
CA LEU A 104 -4.82 -6.17 -6.52
C LEU A 104 -5.42 -6.59 -7.86
N LYS A 105 -5.33 -7.88 -8.20
CA LYS A 105 -5.97 -8.41 -9.41
C LYS A 105 -7.48 -8.27 -9.36
N GLU A 106 -8.08 -8.57 -8.21
CA GLU A 106 -9.53 -8.41 -8.01
C GLU A 106 -9.92 -6.92 -7.95
N PHE A 107 -9.12 -6.12 -7.27
CA PHE A 107 -9.31 -4.68 -7.22
C PHE A 107 -9.27 -4.06 -8.61
N ALA A 108 -8.28 -4.38 -9.42
CA ALA A 108 -8.15 -3.90 -10.80
C ALA A 108 -9.36 -4.29 -11.66
N LYS A 109 -9.86 -5.52 -11.52
CA LYS A 109 -11.08 -5.98 -12.19
C LYS A 109 -12.32 -5.21 -11.74
N LYS A 110 -12.40 -4.84 -10.45
CA LYS A 110 -13.50 -4.06 -9.92
C LYS A 110 -13.51 -2.64 -10.45
N GLN A 111 -12.33 -2.00 -10.54
CA GLN A 111 -12.21 -0.65 -11.08
C GLN A 111 -12.61 -0.59 -12.57
N THR A 112 -12.20 -1.58 -13.36
CA THR A 112 -12.56 -1.64 -14.78
C THR A 112 -14.04 -1.90 -15.04
N LYS A 113 -14.76 -2.52 -14.10
CA LYS A 113 -16.20 -2.78 -14.22
C LYS A 113 -17.07 -1.61 -13.75
N ASN A 114 -16.58 -0.78 -12.84
CA ASN A 114 -17.35 0.30 -12.22
C ASN A 114 -17.20 1.66 -12.94
N HIS A 115 -16.35 1.74 -13.96
CA HIS A 115 -16.19 2.93 -14.80
C HIS A 115 -16.54 2.55 -16.25
N PRO A 116 -17.68 3.06 -16.75
CA PRO A 116 -18.03 2.93 -18.16
C PRO A 116 -17.05 3.71 -19.05
#